data_56efd541638d892607677b7ba8b9560d
#
_entry.id   56efd541638d892607677b7ba8b9560d
#
_cell.length_a   1.000
_cell.length_b   1.000
_cell.length_c   1.000
_cell.angle_alpha   90.00
_cell.angle_beta   90.00
_cell.angle_gamma   90.00
#
_symmetry.space_group_name_H-M   'P 1'
#
loop_
_entity.id
_entity.type
_entity.pdbx_description
1 polymer ?
#
loop_
_entity_poly.entity_id
_entity_poly.type
_entity_poly.pdbx_seq_one_letter_code
_entity_poly.pdbx_strand_id
1 'polypeptide(L)'
;MTARALIFDSVFDSYKWVLAYVKVVDGSFSAGDEVYLIHSEKSFQPTEVGHFSPEYIADKSLNEGQIWYIVTGQKSVRDVQIGDTMIKAKVGKNENTNNYHTFLIPGFKKVTPFVYAGVYPIDSTDYDKLKDSLEKLSLNDSAVVYEMEDSKALGLGFRCGFLGMLHMDIIKERLFREYGLDTIFTIPTVMYLVKSKNHSIPLIKTGMNIKTLIQTGLYREILKEEKSLTLSENEIEHLEYSEGIFGTMLENPNYKKLLEILKPRIVVKSGSDMIDQGMIEEILEPIANVEVVGPEEFAGNIMALAQEYRGKLKNMDYIDATRVVWHYELPMGEIIIDFYDRLKSATKGYATMNYEFMGYQADNLVKLDIFINNEKVEALTWVVHYDKAYYLGRDAVEKLKTLIPKHLFAIPLQAGLGNKIIARENISAIKKDVLAKCYGGDVSRKRKLLQKQKEGKKRMKAIGNVEIPTDTFVKMITRD
;
A
#
# COMPACT_ATOMS: atom_id res chain seq x y z
N MET A 1 -20.73 -37.48 7.37
CA MET A 1 -19.86 -36.47 6.73
C MET A 1 -19.79 -35.27 7.66
N THR A 2 -18.62 -34.67 7.79
CA THR A 2 -18.43 -33.41 8.57
C THR A 2 -19.14 -32.28 7.84
N ALA A 3 -19.97 -31.50 8.53
CA ALA A 3 -20.62 -30.34 7.90
C ALA A 3 -19.56 -29.30 7.48
N ARG A 4 -19.73 -28.75 6.26
CA ARG A 4 -18.83 -27.75 5.67
C ARG A 4 -19.62 -26.56 5.15
N ALA A 5 -19.11 -25.36 5.37
CA ALA A 5 -19.65 -24.14 4.78
C ALA A 5 -18.51 -23.22 4.28
N LEU A 6 -18.77 -22.50 3.21
CA LEU A 6 -17.88 -21.47 2.67
C LEU A 6 -18.33 -20.11 3.20
N ILE A 7 -17.42 -19.35 3.77
CA ILE A 7 -17.64 -17.95 4.11
C ILE A 7 -17.43 -17.10 2.85
N PHE A 8 -18.46 -16.42 2.37
CA PHE A 8 -18.32 -15.56 1.18
C PHE A 8 -18.37 -14.06 1.51
N ASP A 9 -18.81 -13.71 2.74
CA ASP A 9 -18.74 -12.35 3.26
C ASP A 9 -18.75 -12.35 4.80
N SER A 10 -18.26 -11.26 5.42
CA SER A 10 -18.30 -11.07 6.87
C SER A 10 -18.45 -9.59 7.21
N VAL A 11 -19.33 -9.30 8.19
CA VAL A 11 -19.64 -7.92 8.61
C VAL A 11 -19.61 -7.84 10.13
N PHE A 12 -19.09 -6.73 10.64
CA PHE A 12 -19.14 -6.41 12.06
C PHE A 12 -20.46 -5.68 12.38
N ASP A 13 -21.22 -6.24 13.30
CA ASP A 13 -22.43 -5.63 13.87
C ASP A 13 -22.16 -5.28 15.34
N SER A 14 -22.53 -4.08 15.77
CA SER A 14 -22.28 -3.59 17.12
C SER A 14 -23.04 -4.37 18.22
N TYR A 15 -24.11 -5.08 17.86
CA TYR A 15 -24.94 -5.85 18.78
C TYR A 15 -24.68 -7.35 18.70
N LYS A 16 -24.39 -7.87 17.51
CA LYS A 16 -24.22 -9.31 17.24
C LYS A 16 -22.76 -9.71 17.01
N TRP A 17 -21.81 -8.75 17.02
CA TRP A 17 -20.40 -8.93 16.70
C TRP A 17 -20.19 -9.33 15.24
N VAL A 18 -19.28 -10.23 14.92
CA VAL A 18 -19.05 -10.64 13.54
C VAL A 18 -20.10 -11.62 13.05
N LEU A 19 -20.81 -11.21 12.02
CA LEU A 19 -21.69 -12.07 11.24
C LEU A 19 -20.91 -12.61 10.04
N ALA A 20 -20.90 -13.95 9.89
CA ALA A 20 -20.39 -14.61 8.70
C ALA A 20 -21.54 -14.95 7.76
N TYR A 21 -21.46 -14.52 6.52
CA TYR A 21 -22.39 -14.97 5.47
C TYR A 21 -21.82 -16.21 4.82
N VAL A 22 -22.55 -17.29 4.91
CA VAL A 22 -22.07 -18.62 4.56
C VAL A 22 -22.95 -19.32 3.54
N LYS A 23 -22.31 -20.12 2.69
CA LYS A 23 -22.96 -21.14 1.88
C LYS A 23 -22.67 -22.50 2.49
N VAL A 24 -23.69 -23.19 2.97
CA VAL A 24 -23.54 -24.57 3.46
C VAL A 24 -23.35 -25.49 2.27
N VAL A 25 -22.20 -26.19 2.24
CA VAL A 25 -21.87 -27.13 1.16
C VAL A 25 -22.30 -28.54 1.50
N ASP A 26 -22.05 -28.97 2.74
CA ASP A 26 -22.44 -30.29 3.25
C ASP A 26 -22.99 -30.18 4.66
N GLY A 27 -23.96 -31.02 5.00
CA GLY A 27 -24.48 -31.17 6.34
C GLY A 27 -25.32 -30.01 6.85
N SER A 28 -25.22 -29.68 8.13
CA SER A 28 -25.98 -28.58 8.75
C SER A 28 -25.27 -27.94 9.93
N PHE A 29 -25.55 -26.64 10.15
CA PHE A 29 -25.05 -25.85 11.27
C PHE A 29 -26.20 -25.33 12.13
N SER A 30 -26.01 -25.31 13.45
CA SER A 30 -27.00 -24.83 14.43
C SER A 30 -26.30 -23.95 15.48
N ALA A 31 -27.05 -23.11 16.16
CA ALA A 31 -26.55 -22.37 17.32
C ALA A 31 -26.02 -23.37 18.38
N GLY A 32 -24.86 -23.05 18.98
CA GLY A 32 -24.18 -23.87 19.98
C GLY A 32 -23.33 -25.02 19.43
N ASP A 33 -23.29 -25.24 18.11
CA ASP A 33 -22.37 -26.21 17.52
C ASP A 33 -20.89 -25.76 17.76
N GLU A 34 -19.98 -26.70 17.89
CA GLU A 34 -18.57 -26.38 17.88
C GLU A 34 -18.08 -26.30 16.43
N VAL A 35 -17.57 -25.12 16.09
CA VAL A 35 -17.17 -24.78 14.72
C VAL A 35 -15.70 -24.41 14.71
N TYR A 36 -15.01 -24.84 13.65
CA TYR A 36 -13.62 -24.51 13.40
C TYR A 36 -13.45 -23.90 11.99
N LEU A 37 -12.70 -22.80 11.91
CA LEU A 37 -12.29 -22.14 10.66
C LEU A 37 -10.91 -22.64 10.29
N ILE A 38 -10.77 -23.26 9.12
CA ILE A 38 -9.55 -23.99 8.76
C ILE A 38 -8.39 -23.05 8.49
N HIS A 39 -8.60 -21.96 7.72
CA HIS A 39 -7.53 -21.01 7.39
C HIS A 39 -7.25 -20.01 8.50
N SER A 40 -8.26 -19.58 9.23
CA SER A 40 -8.09 -18.63 10.35
C SER A 40 -7.64 -19.33 11.63
N GLU A 41 -7.66 -20.68 11.69
CA GLU A 41 -7.32 -21.48 12.87
C GLU A 41 -8.10 -21.08 14.14
N LYS A 42 -9.34 -20.66 13.98
CA LYS A 42 -10.20 -20.18 15.07
C LYS A 42 -11.35 -21.14 15.33
N SER A 43 -11.62 -21.38 16.62
CA SER A 43 -12.79 -22.12 17.07
C SER A 43 -13.78 -21.19 17.74
N PHE A 44 -15.06 -21.40 17.50
CA PHE A 44 -16.13 -20.68 18.18
C PHE A 44 -17.42 -21.51 18.23
N GLN A 45 -18.37 -21.02 19.01
CA GLN A 45 -19.74 -21.56 19.02
C GLN A 45 -20.70 -20.49 18.49
N PRO A 46 -21.37 -20.73 17.35
CA PRO A 46 -22.37 -19.81 16.85
C PRO A 46 -23.43 -19.53 17.93
N THR A 47 -23.71 -18.26 18.15
CA THR A 47 -24.78 -17.86 19.08
C THR A 47 -26.15 -17.85 18.41
N GLU A 48 -26.17 -17.64 17.09
CA GLU A 48 -27.37 -17.60 16.27
C GLU A 48 -27.03 -18.03 14.84
N VAL A 49 -27.97 -18.69 14.19
CA VAL A 49 -27.98 -18.94 12.74
C VAL A 49 -29.31 -18.50 12.19
N GLY A 50 -29.39 -18.04 10.94
CA GLY A 50 -30.64 -17.54 10.39
C GLY A 50 -30.54 -17.01 8.98
N HIS A 51 -31.65 -16.43 8.49
CA HIS A 51 -31.80 -15.89 7.15
C HIS A 51 -32.24 -14.42 7.14
N PHE A 52 -32.31 -13.81 5.96
CA PHE A 52 -32.83 -12.45 5.76
C PHE A 52 -34.19 -12.45 5.10
N SER A 53 -35.13 -11.56 5.60
CA SER A 53 -36.39 -11.35 4.94
C SER A 53 -37.13 -10.07 5.41
N PRO A 54 -36.74 -8.87 5.03
CA PRO A 54 -35.43 -8.28 4.85
C PRO A 54 -34.60 -8.16 6.14
N GLU A 55 -35.22 -8.41 7.30
CA GLU A 55 -34.55 -8.39 8.60
C GLU A 55 -33.87 -9.74 8.90
N TYR A 56 -33.01 -9.74 9.91
CA TYR A 56 -32.36 -10.95 10.41
C TYR A 56 -33.39 -11.83 11.18
N ILE A 57 -33.70 -13.00 10.66
CA ILE A 57 -34.60 -13.96 11.27
C ILE A 57 -33.81 -15.18 11.71
N ALA A 58 -33.88 -15.50 13.01
CA ALA A 58 -33.20 -16.66 13.57
C ALA A 58 -33.89 -17.96 13.16
N ASP A 59 -33.06 -18.94 12.75
CA ASP A 59 -33.48 -20.29 12.39
C ASP A 59 -32.95 -21.33 13.39
N LYS A 60 -33.51 -22.52 13.38
CA LYS A 60 -33.02 -23.63 14.21
C LYS A 60 -31.72 -24.21 13.65
N SER A 61 -31.59 -24.27 12.34
CA SER A 61 -30.42 -24.81 11.65
C SER A 61 -30.35 -24.30 10.21
N LEU A 62 -29.12 -24.22 9.68
CA LEU A 62 -28.82 -24.01 8.27
C LEU A 62 -28.46 -25.35 7.64
N ASN A 63 -29.11 -25.69 6.52
CA ASN A 63 -28.95 -26.97 5.86
C ASN A 63 -28.17 -26.83 4.54
N GLU A 64 -27.70 -27.94 4.01
CA GLU A 64 -27.01 -28.05 2.74
C GLU A 64 -27.68 -27.26 1.61
N GLY A 65 -26.91 -26.51 0.85
CA GLY A 65 -27.34 -25.64 -0.25
C GLY A 65 -27.85 -24.27 0.16
N GLN A 66 -28.12 -24.03 1.45
CA GLN A 66 -28.58 -22.72 1.92
C GLN A 66 -27.45 -21.69 2.01
N ILE A 67 -27.81 -20.42 1.73
CA ILE A 67 -26.92 -19.25 1.79
C ILE A 67 -27.55 -18.29 2.79
N TRP A 68 -26.99 -18.19 4.00
CA TRP A 68 -27.55 -17.43 5.11
C TRP A 68 -26.45 -16.87 6.02
N TYR A 69 -26.78 -16.43 7.23
CA TYR A 69 -25.82 -15.87 8.17
C TYR A 69 -25.61 -16.75 9.42
N ILE A 70 -24.42 -16.62 9.97
CA ILE A 70 -24.02 -17.21 11.26
C ILE A 70 -23.43 -16.10 12.13
N VAL A 71 -23.94 -15.93 13.35
CA VAL A 71 -23.38 -15.02 14.36
C VAL A 71 -22.26 -15.76 15.08
N THR A 72 -21.03 -15.34 14.83
CA THR A 72 -19.84 -16.08 15.26
C THR A 72 -19.42 -15.81 16.70
N GLY A 73 -19.85 -14.66 17.26
CA GLY A 73 -19.36 -14.17 18.56
C GLY A 73 -17.91 -13.67 18.55
N GLN A 74 -17.24 -13.67 17.39
CA GLN A 74 -15.91 -13.10 17.23
C GLN A 74 -15.96 -11.56 17.23
N LYS A 75 -14.88 -10.92 17.69
CA LYS A 75 -14.82 -9.46 17.85
C LYS A 75 -14.25 -8.73 16.66
N SER A 76 -13.62 -9.43 15.74
CA SER A 76 -12.97 -8.85 14.55
C SER A 76 -13.28 -9.68 13.31
N VAL A 77 -13.58 -9.03 12.19
CA VAL A 77 -13.75 -9.69 10.88
C VAL A 77 -12.45 -10.36 10.41
N ARG A 78 -11.30 -9.96 10.95
CA ARG A 78 -10.00 -10.62 10.66
C ARG A 78 -9.95 -12.05 11.18
N ASP A 79 -10.74 -12.37 12.21
CA ASP A 79 -10.85 -13.72 12.75
C ASP A 79 -11.79 -14.62 11.92
N VAL A 80 -12.56 -14.01 10.99
CA VAL A 80 -13.57 -14.69 10.14
C VAL A 80 -13.33 -14.25 8.69
N GLN A 81 -12.32 -14.86 8.06
CA GLN A 81 -11.87 -14.43 6.74
C GLN A 81 -12.80 -14.90 5.62
N ILE A 82 -12.99 -14.02 4.63
CA ILE A 82 -13.75 -14.34 3.41
C ILE A 82 -12.99 -15.42 2.63
N GLY A 83 -13.71 -16.45 2.17
CA GLY A 83 -13.14 -17.61 1.48
C GLY A 83 -12.73 -18.75 2.40
N ASP A 84 -12.73 -18.53 3.74
CA ASP A 84 -12.41 -19.61 4.69
C ASP A 84 -13.45 -20.72 4.69
N THR A 85 -13.00 -21.91 5.01
CA THR A 85 -13.86 -23.08 5.17
C THR A 85 -14.19 -23.29 6.63
N MET A 86 -15.47 -23.22 6.93
CA MET A 86 -16.05 -23.52 8.23
C MET A 86 -16.43 -25.00 8.31
N ILE A 87 -15.97 -25.69 9.36
CA ILE A 87 -16.33 -27.09 9.63
C ILE A 87 -16.94 -27.25 11.02
N LYS A 88 -17.82 -28.24 11.18
CA LYS A 88 -18.35 -28.65 12.48
C LYS A 88 -17.38 -29.67 13.10
N ALA A 89 -16.51 -29.21 14.00
CA ALA A 89 -15.51 -30.04 14.63
C ALA A 89 -15.22 -29.60 16.07
N LYS A 90 -15.05 -30.56 16.97
CA LYS A 90 -14.49 -30.30 18.31
C LYS A 90 -12.96 -30.31 18.21
N VAL A 91 -12.35 -29.18 18.42
CA VAL A 91 -10.88 -29.07 18.45
C VAL A 91 -10.41 -29.14 19.92
N GLY A 92 -9.87 -30.29 20.32
CA GLY A 92 -9.20 -30.44 21.60
C GLY A 92 -7.87 -29.69 21.60
N LYS A 93 -7.42 -29.17 22.76
CA LYS A 93 -6.17 -28.41 22.92
C LYS A 93 -4.90 -29.10 22.42
N ASN A 94 -4.93 -30.41 22.08
CA ASN A 94 -3.80 -31.23 21.64
C ASN A 94 -4.12 -32.04 20.37
N GLU A 95 -5.17 -31.72 19.63
CA GLU A 95 -5.50 -32.42 18.39
C GLU A 95 -4.69 -31.87 17.22
N ASN A 96 -4.20 -32.80 16.38
CA ASN A 96 -3.45 -32.46 15.18
C ASN A 96 -4.43 -31.93 14.12
N THR A 97 -4.54 -30.61 14.01
CA THR A 97 -5.47 -29.92 13.09
C THR A 97 -5.16 -30.16 11.61
N ASN A 98 -4.00 -30.73 11.28
CA ASN A 98 -3.58 -31.07 9.91
C ASN A 98 -4.59 -32.00 9.19
N ASN A 99 -5.38 -32.77 9.92
CA ASN A 99 -6.40 -33.63 9.32
C ASN A 99 -7.60 -32.84 8.77
N TYR A 100 -7.82 -31.58 9.19
CA TYR A 100 -8.94 -30.77 8.75
C TYR A 100 -8.72 -30.12 7.36
N HIS A 101 -7.48 -30.02 6.89
CA HIS A 101 -7.18 -29.52 5.55
C HIS A 101 -7.80 -30.38 4.42
N THR A 102 -8.11 -31.65 4.69
CA THR A 102 -8.82 -32.51 3.72
C THR A 102 -10.25 -32.06 3.45
N PHE A 103 -10.83 -31.22 4.33
CA PHE A 103 -12.17 -30.65 4.19
C PHE A 103 -12.21 -29.28 3.52
N LEU A 104 -11.05 -28.72 3.14
CA LEU A 104 -10.99 -27.41 2.49
C LEU A 104 -11.84 -27.34 1.24
N ILE A 105 -12.56 -26.22 1.11
CA ILE A 105 -13.23 -25.85 -0.11
C ILE A 105 -12.20 -25.07 -0.94
N PRO A 106 -11.87 -25.49 -2.17
CA PRO A 106 -10.84 -24.86 -2.97
C PRO A 106 -11.21 -23.44 -3.36
N GLY A 107 -10.21 -22.56 -3.52
CA GLY A 107 -10.37 -21.20 -4.02
C GLY A 107 -10.09 -20.09 -2.99
N PHE A 108 -9.68 -20.41 -1.77
CA PHE A 108 -9.24 -19.41 -0.80
C PHE A 108 -8.05 -18.63 -1.35
N LYS A 109 -8.18 -17.29 -1.37
CA LYS A 109 -7.08 -16.38 -1.64
C LYS A 109 -7.06 -15.31 -0.55
N LYS A 110 -5.97 -15.23 0.18
CA LYS A 110 -5.78 -14.13 1.13
C LYS A 110 -5.69 -12.82 0.38
N VAL A 111 -6.55 -11.89 0.76
CA VAL A 111 -6.55 -10.56 0.16
C VAL A 111 -5.36 -9.77 0.71
N THR A 112 -4.44 -9.39 -0.16
CA THR A 112 -3.26 -8.59 0.19
C THR A 112 -3.36 -7.21 -0.43
N PRO A 113 -3.02 -6.13 0.32
CA PRO A 113 -3.00 -4.80 -0.23
C PRO A 113 -1.82 -4.64 -1.20
N PHE A 114 -2.03 -3.90 -2.29
CA PHE A 114 -1.02 -3.60 -3.29
C PHE A 114 -0.62 -2.13 -3.30
N VAL A 115 -1.49 -1.25 -2.83
CA VAL A 115 -1.28 0.20 -2.78
C VAL A 115 -1.07 0.63 -1.34
N TYR A 116 -0.03 1.41 -1.09
CA TYR A 116 0.29 1.92 0.24
C TYR A 116 0.35 3.44 0.22
N ALA A 117 -0.23 4.07 1.23
CA ALA A 117 -0.11 5.50 1.45
C ALA A 117 0.01 5.81 2.95
N GLY A 118 0.76 6.86 3.29
CA GLY A 118 0.72 7.43 4.63
C GLY A 118 -0.56 8.21 4.82
N VAL A 119 -1.24 8.03 5.94
CA VAL A 119 -2.47 8.72 6.32
C VAL A 119 -2.19 9.50 7.59
N TYR A 120 -2.29 10.82 7.52
CA TYR A 120 -1.99 11.74 8.62
C TYR A 120 -3.18 12.64 8.90
N PRO A 121 -3.45 12.98 10.16
CA PRO A 121 -4.47 13.99 10.47
C PRO A 121 -3.94 15.37 10.05
N ILE A 122 -4.82 16.28 9.63
CA ILE A 122 -4.43 17.68 9.35
C ILE A 122 -4.06 18.37 10.66
N ASP A 123 -4.86 18.15 11.72
CA ASP A 123 -4.54 18.60 13.07
C ASP A 123 -3.88 17.45 13.87
N SER A 124 -2.69 17.66 14.37
CA SER A 124 -1.95 16.67 15.16
C SER A 124 -2.70 16.18 16.41
N THR A 125 -3.63 16.97 16.95
CA THR A 125 -4.49 16.60 18.08
C THR A 125 -5.49 15.49 17.74
N ASP A 126 -5.79 15.28 16.45
CA ASP A 126 -6.71 14.25 15.97
C ASP A 126 -6.05 12.87 15.78
N TYR A 127 -4.78 12.68 16.18
CA TYR A 127 -4.07 11.41 16.01
C TYR A 127 -4.79 10.21 16.66
N ASP A 128 -5.21 10.36 17.91
CA ASP A 128 -5.92 9.29 18.63
C ASP A 128 -7.28 8.99 17.98
N LYS A 129 -7.98 10.03 17.54
CA LYS A 129 -9.25 9.89 16.80
C LYS A 129 -9.05 9.16 15.47
N LEU A 130 -7.95 9.45 14.74
CA LEU A 130 -7.60 8.76 13.52
C LEU A 130 -7.32 7.27 13.78
N LYS A 131 -6.57 6.97 14.85
CA LYS A 131 -6.28 5.60 15.27
C LYS A 131 -7.56 4.80 15.52
N ASP A 132 -8.46 5.35 16.35
CA ASP A 132 -9.74 4.71 16.68
C ASP A 132 -10.62 4.52 15.44
N SER A 133 -10.58 5.48 14.51
CA SER A 133 -11.35 5.41 13.27
C SER A 133 -10.83 4.33 12.34
N LEU A 134 -9.50 4.22 12.17
CA LEU A 134 -8.88 3.16 11.38
C LEU A 134 -9.13 1.77 12.00
N GLU A 135 -9.10 1.67 13.32
CA GLU A 135 -9.44 0.44 14.02
C GLU A 135 -10.89 0.02 13.72
N LYS A 136 -11.86 0.92 13.84
CA LYS A 136 -13.28 0.67 13.52
C LYS A 136 -13.49 0.34 12.05
N LEU A 137 -12.81 1.04 11.12
CA LEU A 137 -12.86 0.73 9.70
C LEU A 137 -12.35 -0.68 9.42
N SER A 138 -11.26 -1.08 10.06
CA SER A 138 -10.67 -2.42 9.89
C SER A 138 -11.51 -3.56 10.49
N LEU A 139 -12.48 -3.25 11.37
CA LEU A 139 -13.46 -4.25 11.82
C LEU A 139 -14.46 -4.63 10.72
N ASN A 140 -14.74 -3.71 9.80
CA ASN A 140 -15.67 -3.92 8.68
C ASN A 140 -14.98 -4.21 7.35
N ASP A 141 -13.68 -3.99 7.27
CA ASP A 141 -12.89 -4.14 6.06
C ASP A 141 -11.57 -4.84 6.35
N SER A 142 -11.54 -6.14 6.14
CA SER A 142 -10.36 -6.98 6.39
C SER A 142 -9.18 -6.66 5.46
N ALA A 143 -9.42 -5.95 4.36
CA ALA A 143 -8.40 -5.55 3.39
C ALA A 143 -7.62 -4.30 3.83
N VAL A 144 -8.18 -3.50 4.75
CA VAL A 144 -7.48 -2.34 5.32
C VAL A 144 -6.46 -2.83 6.34
N VAL A 145 -5.19 -2.65 6.02
CA VAL A 145 -4.08 -2.86 6.96
C VAL A 145 -3.44 -1.52 7.28
N TYR A 146 -3.03 -1.33 8.53
CA TYR A 146 -2.36 -0.11 8.94
C TYR A 146 -1.28 -0.40 9.99
N GLU A 147 -0.22 0.38 9.96
CA GLU A 147 0.87 0.37 10.94
C GLU A 147 1.26 1.82 11.28
N MET A 148 1.74 2.06 12.50
CA MET A 148 2.16 3.40 12.91
C MET A 148 3.31 3.89 12.05
N GLU A 149 3.24 5.16 11.67
CA GLU A 149 4.30 5.85 10.92
C GLU A 149 4.56 7.22 11.56
N ASP A 150 5.84 7.57 11.65
CA ASP A 150 6.27 8.90 12.09
C ASP A 150 7.00 9.59 10.94
N SER A 151 6.49 10.74 10.54
CA SER A 151 7.10 11.59 9.51
C SER A 151 7.58 12.89 10.11
N LYS A 152 8.85 13.23 9.91
CA LYS A 152 9.41 14.52 10.36
C LYS A 152 8.66 15.72 9.80
N ALA A 153 8.02 15.58 8.64
CA ALA A 153 7.30 16.65 7.97
C ALA A 153 5.80 16.70 8.33
N LEU A 154 5.17 15.54 8.58
CA LEU A 154 3.73 15.40 8.80
C LEU A 154 3.36 14.98 10.22
N GLY A 155 4.35 14.63 11.05
CA GLY A 155 4.14 14.14 12.42
C GLY A 155 3.71 12.68 12.46
N LEU A 156 2.96 12.31 13.50
CA LEU A 156 2.46 10.96 13.72
C LEU A 156 1.26 10.66 12.82
N GLY A 157 1.27 9.49 12.21
CA GLY A 157 0.23 8.99 11.34
C GLY A 157 0.28 7.47 11.19
N PHE A 158 -0.28 6.98 10.09
CA PHE A 158 -0.34 5.55 9.81
C PHE A 158 0.04 5.28 8.36
N ARG A 159 0.85 4.25 8.13
CA ARG A 159 1.05 3.65 6.81
C ARG A 159 -0.09 2.66 6.57
N CYS A 160 -0.99 2.99 5.65
CA CYS A 160 -2.14 2.17 5.32
C CYS A 160 -1.94 1.45 3.99
N GLY A 161 -2.40 0.19 3.93
CA GLY A 161 -2.44 -0.61 2.71
C GLY A 161 -3.88 -0.73 2.20
N PHE A 162 -4.03 -0.64 0.88
CA PHE A 162 -5.30 -0.65 0.16
C PHE A 162 -5.25 -1.63 -1.01
N LEU A 163 -6.41 -2.11 -1.46
CA LEU A 163 -6.51 -3.00 -2.64
C LEU A 163 -6.24 -2.26 -3.96
N GLY A 164 -6.44 -0.96 -3.99
CA GLY A 164 -6.26 -0.09 -5.15
C GLY A 164 -6.63 1.34 -4.83
N MET A 165 -6.58 2.22 -5.84
CA MET A 165 -6.89 3.64 -5.68
C MET A 165 -8.33 3.89 -5.25
N LEU A 166 -9.30 3.22 -5.88
CA LEU A 166 -10.70 3.36 -5.51
C LEU A 166 -10.95 2.99 -4.04
N HIS A 167 -10.30 1.93 -3.54
CA HIS A 167 -10.39 1.55 -2.14
C HIS A 167 -9.81 2.64 -1.22
N MET A 168 -8.66 3.23 -1.59
CA MET A 168 -8.05 4.34 -0.86
C MET A 168 -8.99 5.56 -0.81
N ASP A 169 -9.62 5.92 -1.93
CA ASP A 169 -10.57 7.04 -2.00
C ASP A 169 -11.83 6.79 -1.15
N ILE A 170 -12.35 5.56 -1.17
CA ILE A 170 -13.48 5.17 -0.31
C ILE A 170 -13.11 5.31 1.17
N ILE A 171 -11.94 4.83 1.60
CA ILE A 171 -11.49 4.96 2.99
C ILE A 171 -11.30 6.43 3.38
N LYS A 172 -10.73 7.25 2.50
CA LYS A 172 -10.60 8.69 2.70
C LYS A 172 -11.96 9.36 2.91
N GLU A 173 -12.92 9.06 2.05
CA GLU A 173 -14.27 9.60 2.13
C GLU A 173 -15.01 9.13 3.39
N ARG A 174 -14.82 7.87 3.80
CA ARG A 174 -15.38 7.34 5.04
C ARG A 174 -14.79 8.00 6.28
N LEU A 175 -13.46 8.23 6.32
CA LEU A 175 -12.82 8.97 7.40
C LEU A 175 -13.43 10.37 7.55
N PHE A 176 -13.69 11.04 6.43
CA PHE A 176 -14.31 12.35 6.44
C PHE A 176 -15.78 12.29 6.85
N ARG A 177 -16.62 11.46 6.21
CA ARG A 177 -18.08 11.45 6.43
C ARG A 177 -18.51 10.78 7.73
N GLU A 178 -17.92 9.64 8.07
CA GLU A 178 -18.36 8.86 9.23
C GLU A 178 -17.72 9.35 10.53
N TYR A 179 -16.47 9.85 10.45
CA TYR A 179 -15.69 10.23 11.65
C TYR A 179 -15.37 11.72 11.73
N GLY A 180 -15.69 12.52 10.70
CA GLY A 180 -15.41 13.95 10.67
C GLY A 180 -13.92 14.25 10.80
N LEU A 181 -13.08 13.46 10.10
CA LEU A 181 -11.63 13.57 10.09
C LEU A 181 -11.14 14.05 8.72
N ASP A 182 -10.52 15.23 8.71
CA ASP A 182 -9.76 15.69 7.56
C ASP A 182 -8.35 15.09 7.59
N THR A 183 -7.99 14.35 6.56
CA THR A 183 -6.75 13.59 6.51
C THR A 183 -5.92 13.90 5.27
N ILE A 184 -4.59 13.84 5.44
CA ILE A 184 -3.61 13.93 4.36
C ILE A 184 -3.23 12.52 3.97
N PHE A 185 -3.39 12.19 2.69
CA PHE A 185 -2.84 10.97 2.11
C PHE A 185 -1.55 11.34 1.38
N THR A 186 -0.48 10.60 1.63
CA THR A 186 0.75 10.75 0.85
C THR A 186 0.56 10.16 -0.54
N ILE A 187 1.52 10.41 -1.43
CA ILE A 187 1.51 9.79 -2.76
C ILE A 187 1.44 8.27 -2.63
N PRO A 188 0.45 7.64 -3.28
CA PRO A 188 0.31 6.20 -3.24
C PRO A 188 1.51 5.53 -3.89
N THR A 189 1.98 4.47 -3.26
CA THR A 189 3.12 3.67 -3.72
C THR A 189 2.73 2.20 -3.75
N VAL A 190 3.41 1.43 -4.57
CA VAL A 190 3.34 -0.04 -4.53
C VAL A 190 4.41 -0.59 -3.61
N MET A 191 4.29 -1.85 -3.25
CA MET A 191 5.32 -2.55 -2.49
C MET A 191 6.43 -3.02 -3.43
N TYR A 192 7.66 -2.56 -3.16
CA TYR A 192 8.86 -3.01 -3.88
C TYR A 192 9.60 -4.05 -3.06
N LEU A 193 10.29 -4.94 -3.75
CA LEU A 193 11.21 -5.90 -3.15
C LEU A 193 12.65 -5.51 -3.53
N VAL A 194 13.46 -5.18 -2.55
CA VAL A 194 14.84 -4.72 -2.76
C VAL A 194 15.82 -5.77 -2.32
N LYS A 195 16.74 -6.17 -3.18
CA LYS A 195 17.86 -7.04 -2.86
C LYS A 195 19.07 -6.19 -2.49
N SER A 196 19.62 -6.43 -1.30
CA SER A 196 20.79 -5.71 -0.79
C SER A 196 22.08 -6.46 -1.10
N LYS A 197 23.14 -5.74 -1.48
CA LYS A 197 24.51 -6.28 -1.66
C LYS A 197 25.10 -6.82 -0.38
N ASN A 198 24.75 -6.23 0.75
CA ASN A 198 25.28 -6.61 2.05
C ASN A 198 24.25 -7.42 2.85
N HIS A 199 24.63 -8.65 3.23
CA HIS A 199 23.83 -9.52 4.10
C HIS A 199 23.66 -8.99 5.54
N SER A 200 24.27 -7.86 5.88
CA SER A 200 24.30 -7.26 7.23
C SER A 200 23.20 -6.22 7.44
N ILE A 201 21.94 -6.62 7.23
CA ILE A 201 20.80 -5.82 7.69
C ILE A 201 20.67 -6.07 9.21
N PRO A 202 20.44 -5.03 10.05
CA PRO A 202 20.25 -5.21 11.49
C PRO A 202 19.17 -6.27 11.78
N LEU A 203 19.46 -7.24 12.65
CA LEU A 203 18.59 -8.38 12.96
C LEU A 203 17.14 -8.02 13.30
N ILE A 204 16.92 -6.87 13.95
CA ILE A 204 15.58 -6.40 14.31
C ILE A 204 14.77 -6.01 13.06
N LYS A 205 15.37 -5.27 12.10
CA LYS A 205 14.72 -4.95 10.82
C LYS A 205 14.53 -6.21 9.95
N THR A 206 15.48 -7.14 10.00
CA THR A 206 15.40 -8.43 9.29
C THR A 206 14.19 -9.25 9.74
N GLY A 207 13.92 -9.30 11.04
CA GLY A 207 12.78 -10.05 11.59
C GLY A 207 11.43 -9.51 11.12
N MET A 208 11.24 -8.20 11.16
CA MET A 208 10.01 -7.56 10.67
C MET A 208 9.84 -7.76 9.16
N ASN A 209 10.91 -7.68 8.38
CA ASN A 209 10.89 -7.90 6.94
C ASN A 209 10.52 -9.35 6.58
N ILE A 210 11.10 -10.34 7.26
CA ILE A 210 10.79 -11.76 7.02
C ILE A 210 9.32 -12.04 7.36
N LYS A 211 8.84 -11.52 8.49
CA LYS A 211 7.42 -11.62 8.83
C LYS A 211 6.52 -11.03 7.73
N THR A 212 6.86 -9.86 7.23
CA THR A 212 6.12 -9.22 6.12
C THR A 212 6.18 -10.05 4.84
N LEU A 213 7.35 -10.56 4.47
CA LEU A 213 7.52 -11.42 3.28
C LEU A 213 6.65 -12.67 3.33
N ILE A 214 6.54 -13.29 4.51
CA ILE A 214 5.71 -14.47 4.72
C ILE A 214 4.23 -14.08 4.71
N GLN A 215 3.83 -13.08 5.49
CA GLN A 215 2.43 -12.66 5.60
C GLN A 215 1.83 -12.14 4.29
N THR A 216 2.66 -11.56 3.42
CA THR A 216 2.23 -11.08 2.10
C THR A 216 2.35 -12.13 1.00
N GLY A 217 2.89 -13.32 1.32
CA GLY A 217 3.13 -14.37 0.32
C GLY A 217 4.28 -14.08 -0.65
N LEU A 218 5.00 -12.96 -0.49
CA LEU A 218 6.11 -12.55 -1.36
C LEU A 218 7.27 -13.55 -1.38
N TYR A 219 7.46 -14.31 -0.30
CA TYR A 219 8.46 -15.38 -0.27
C TYR A 219 8.25 -16.41 -1.38
N ARG A 220 7.02 -16.65 -1.83
CA ARG A 220 6.72 -17.58 -2.95
C ARG A 220 7.31 -17.10 -4.27
N GLU A 221 7.26 -15.78 -4.53
CA GLU A 221 7.88 -15.18 -5.72
C GLU A 221 9.40 -15.32 -5.67
N ILE A 222 9.99 -15.10 -4.49
CA ILE A 222 11.43 -15.27 -4.27
C ILE A 222 11.86 -16.73 -4.50
N LEU A 223 11.07 -17.69 -4.05
CA LEU A 223 11.36 -19.12 -4.22
C LEU A 223 11.21 -19.58 -5.68
N LYS A 224 10.38 -18.93 -6.49
CA LYS A 224 10.31 -19.22 -7.94
C LYS A 224 11.63 -18.89 -8.66
N GLU A 225 12.30 -17.82 -8.25
CA GLU A 225 13.61 -17.44 -8.78
C GLU A 225 14.73 -18.35 -8.27
N GLU A 226 14.65 -18.77 -7.01
CA GLU A 226 15.67 -19.56 -6.33
C GLU A 226 15.35 -21.06 -6.39
N LYS A 227 15.75 -21.71 -7.47
CA LYS A 227 15.55 -23.17 -7.71
C LYS A 227 16.21 -24.09 -6.67
N SER A 228 16.90 -23.54 -5.68
CA SER A 228 17.71 -24.27 -4.70
C SER A 228 16.92 -24.81 -3.51
N LEU A 229 15.67 -24.37 -3.31
CA LEU A 229 14.82 -24.76 -2.19
C LEU A 229 13.41 -25.10 -2.68
N THR A 230 12.98 -26.34 -2.48
CA THR A 230 11.61 -26.78 -2.64
C THR A 230 11.00 -27.01 -1.26
N LEU A 231 10.02 -26.21 -0.90
CA LEU A 231 9.18 -26.45 0.27
C LEU A 231 7.96 -27.26 -0.15
N SER A 232 7.55 -28.22 0.68
CA SER A 232 6.28 -28.93 0.50
C SER A 232 5.09 -27.98 0.77
N GLU A 233 3.92 -28.27 0.21
CA GLU A 233 2.71 -27.48 0.46
C GLU A 233 2.41 -27.36 1.97
N ASN A 234 2.59 -28.42 2.74
CA ASN A 234 2.41 -28.41 4.19
C ASN A 234 3.41 -27.50 4.93
N GLU A 235 4.68 -27.42 4.47
CA GLU A 235 5.67 -26.52 5.05
C GLU A 235 5.34 -25.07 4.71
N ILE A 236 4.79 -24.82 3.53
CA ILE A 236 4.33 -23.50 3.08
C ILE A 236 3.13 -23.04 3.92
N GLU A 237 2.13 -23.88 4.09
CA GLU A 237 0.97 -23.57 4.94
C GLU A 237 1.39 -23.31 6.38
N HIS A 238 2.26 -24.12 6.95
CA HIS A 238 2.77 -23.91 8.32
C HIS A 238 3.49 -22.57 8.48
N LEU A 239 4.20 -22.10 7.45
CA LEU A 239 4.87 -20.80 7.44
C LEU A 239 3.89 -19.62 7.42
N GLU A 240 2.77 -19.76 6.72
CA GLU A 240 1.79 -18.68 6.54
C GLU A 240 0.91 -18.47 7.78
N TYR A 241 0.66 -19.52 8.55
CA TYR A 241 -0.33 -19.51 9.63
C TYR A 241 0.25 -19.50 11.05
N SER A 242 1.55 -19.74 11.26
CA SER A 242 2.11 -19.77 12.61
C SER A 242 2.46 -18.37 13.15
N GLU A 243 1.82 -17.93 14.23
CA GLU A 243 2.13 -16.67 14.91
C GLU A 243 3.52 -16.65 15.59
N GLY A 244 4.10 -17.82 15.86
CA GLY A 244 5.40 -18.01 16.54
C GLY A 244 6.61 -18.28 15.65
N ILE A 245 6.55 -17.91 14.39
CA ILE A 245 7.43 -18.31 13.27
C ILE A 245 8.94 -18.22 13.57
N PHE A 246 9.40 -17.20 14.28
CA PHE A 246 10.85 -16.96 14.44
C PHE A 246 11.57 -18.03 15.27
N GLY A 247 10.93 -18.59 16.31
CA GLY A 247 11.51 -19.63 17.16
C GLY A 247 11.59 -20.98 16.45
N THR A 248 10.50 -21.39 15.81
CA THR A 248 10.40 -22.67 15.07
C THR A 248 11.20 -22.67 13.77
N MET A 249 11.35 -21.54 13.10
CA MET A 249 12.19 -21.42 11.90
C MET A 249 13.67 -21.68 12.16
N LEU A 250 14.18 -21.38 13.36
CA LEU A 250 15.60 -21.59 13.68
C LEU A 250 15.95 -23.05 13.91
N GLU A 251 14.99 -23.91 14.20
CA GLU A 251 15.18 -25.31 14.51
C GLU A 251 15.11 -26.25 13.28
N ASN A 252 14.34 -25.83 12.25
CA ASN A 252 14.17 -26.63 11.04
C ASN A 252 15.20 -26.26 9.95
N PRO A 253 15.98 -27.24 9.41
CA PRO A 253 17.01 -26.99 8.40
C PRO A 253 16.49 -26.32 7.11
N ASN A 254 15.27 -26.66 6.67
CA ASN A 254 14.66 -26.07 5.49
C ASN A 254 14.31 -24.58 5.71
N TYR A 255 13.85 -24.25 6.90
CA TYR A 255 13.57 -22.86 7.26
C TYR A 255 14.85 -22.03 7.46
N LYS A 256 15.93 -22.62 7.94
CA LYS A 256 17.25 -21.95 7.96
C LYS A 256 17.70 -21.54 6.58
N LYS A 257 17.56 -22.43 5.60
CA LYS A 257 17.92 -22.14 4.20
C LYS A 257 17.01 -21.06 3.61
N LEU A 258 15.69 -21.11 3.89
CA LEU A 258 14.75 -20.06 3.53
C LEU A 258 15.14 -18.70 4.13
N LEU A 259 15.49 -18.67 5.41
CA LEU A 259 15.96 -17.46 6.08
C LEU A 259 17.20 -16.85 5.43
N GLU A 260 18.16 -17.67 5.01
CA GLU A 260 19.35 -17.20 4.28
C GLU A 260 18.99 -16.57 2.93
N ILE A 261 18.02 -17.14 2.23
CA ILE A 261 17.50 -16.60 0.97
C ILE A 261 16.74 -15.27 1.21
N LEU A 262 15.95 -15.20 2.28
CA LEU A 262 15.11 -14.00 2.55
C LEU A 262 15.89 -12.84 3.17
N LYS A 263 16.96 -13.12 3.96
CA LYS A 263 17.75 -12.10 4.67
C LYS A 263 18.23 -10.91 3.84
N PRO A 264 18.72 -11.07 2.59
CA PRO A 264 19.19 -9.95 1.79
C PRO A 264 18.05 -9.14 1.15
N ARG A 265 16.80 -9.55 1.32
CA ARG A 265 15.64 -8.92 0.69
C ARG A 265 14.87 -8.06 1.66
N ILE A 266 14.51 -6.86 1.23
CA ILE A 266 13.82 -5.84 2.02
C ILE A 266 12.52 -5.50 1.33
N VAL A 267 11.42 -5.52 2.08
CA VAL A 267 10.13 -5.00 1.62
C VAL A 267 10.11 -3.49 1.81
N VAL A 268 9.87 -2.76 0.74
CA VAL A 268 9.78 -1.30 0.71
C VAL A 268 8.35 -0.91 0.34
N LYS A 269 7.65 -0.34 1.30
CA LYS A 269 6.27 0.16 1.13
C LYS A 269 6.21 1.67 0.88
N SER A 270 7.35 2.33 1.05
CA SER A 270 7.50 3.78 0.88
C SER A 270 8.92 4.09 0.39
N GLY A 271 9.09 5.21 -0.32
CA GLY A 271 10.42 5.70 -0.67
C GLY A 271 11.33 5.95 0.56
N SER A 272 10.75 6.27 1.72
CA SER A 272 11.49 6.43 2.99
C SER A 272 12.10 5.13 3.50
N ASP A 273 11.47 3.97 3.24
CA ASP A 273 11.97 2.66 3.67
C ASP A 273 13.15 2.17 2.84
N MET A 274 13.37 2.81 1.68
CA MET A 274 14.43 2.44 0.75
C MET A 274 15.81 2.66 1.39
N ILE A 275 16.66 1.64 1.32
CA ILE A 275 18.07 1.71 1.72
C ILE A 275 18.87 2.65 0.81
N ASP A 276 20.12 2.94 1.20
CA ASP A 276 21.01 3.76 0.39
C ASP A 276 21.31 3.10 -0.97
N GLN A 277 21.30 3.92 -2.03
CA GLN A 277 21.46 3.45 -3.41
C GLN A 277 22.72 2.58 -3.61
N GLY A 278 23.80 2.88 -2.88
CA GLY A 278 25.05 2.11 -2.94
C GLY A 278 24.94 0.68 -2.41
N MET A 279 23.97 0.42 -1.55
CA MET A 279 23.71 -0.89 -0.94
C MET A 279 22.72 -1.73 -1.76
N ILE A 280 22.08 -1.16 -2.75
CA ILE A 280 21.08 -1.85 -3.58
C ILE A 280 21.80 -2.67 -4.64
N GLU A 281 21.48 -3.96 -4.71
CA GLU A 281 21.87 -4.85 -5.81
C GLU A 281 20.83 -4.77 -6.93
N GLU A 282 19.56 -4.92 -6.57
CA GLU A 282 18.43 -5.01 -7.49
C GLU A 282 17.15 -4.50 -6.83
N ILE A 283 16.25 -3.91 -7.60
CA ILE A 283 14.91 -3.52 -7.17
C ILE A 283 13.93 -4.25 -8.08
N LEU A 284 13.01 -4.99 -7.46
CA LEU A 284 11.93 -5.67 -8.14
C LEU A 284 10.63 -4.89 -7.90
N GLU A 285 9.90 -4.65 -8.98
CA GLU A 285 8.59 -4.00 -8.93
C GLU A 285 7.46 -4.98 -9.23
N PRO A 286 6.27 -4.77 -8.65
CA PRO A 286 5.12 -5.60 -8.94
C PRO A 286 4.60 -5.30 -10.35
N ILE A 287 4.36 -6.37 -11.11
CA ILE A 287 3.84 -6.32 -12.48
C ILE A 287 2.41 -6.84 -12.48
N ALA A 288 1.56 -6.18 -13.23
CA ALA A 288 0.20 -6.62 -13.49
C ALA A 288 0.06 -7.12 -14.93
N ASN A 289 -0.74 -8.17 -15.08
CA ASN A 289 -1.37 -8.50 -16.35
C ASN A 289 -2.59 -7.60 -16.52
N VAL A 290 -2.59 -6.74 -17.53
CA VAL A 290 -3.63 -5.74 -17.78
C VAL A 290 -4.34 -6.08 -19.07
N GLU A 291 -5.66 -6.21 -18.97
CA GLU A 291 -6.55 -6.39 -20.11
C GLU A 291 -7.28 -5.06 -20.37
N VAL A 292 -7.00 -4.46 -21.51
CA VAL A 292 -7.70 -3.26 -21.97
C VAL A 292 -8.71 -3.67 -23.03
N VAL A 293 -9.98 -3.33 -22.81
CA VAL A 293 -11.06 -3.60 -23.78
C VAL A 293 -11.55 -2.27 -24.34
N GLY A 294 -11.59 -2.16 -25.66
CA GLY A 294 -12.04 -0.94 -26.29
C GLY A 294 -12.27 -1.08 -27.81
N PRO A 295 -12.79 -0.01 -28.47
CA PRO A 295 -12.95 0.01 -29.93
C PRO A 295 -11.59 0.04 -30.64
N GLU A 296 -11.53 -0.66 -31.79
CA GLU A 296 -10.32 -0.72 -32.63
C GLU A 296 -9.84 0.66 -33.09
N GLU A 297 -10.75 1.61 -33.29
CA GLU A 297 -10.41 2.97 -33.72
C GLU A 297 -9.45 3.70 -32.74
N PHE A 298 -9.42 3.31 -31.47
CA PHE A 298 -8.51 3.86 -30.44
C PHE A 298 -7.24 3.03 -30.24
N ALA A 299 -6.98 2.00 -31.07
CA ALA A 299 -5.82 1.12 -30.91
C ALA A 299 -4.50 1.90 -30.82
N GLY A 300 -4.29 2.87 -31.71
CA GLY A 300 -3.09 3.70 -31.71
C GLY A 300 -2.93 4.51 -30.40
N ASN A 301 -4.01 5.06 -29.88
CA ASN A 301 -3.99 5.84 -28.63
C ASN A 301 -3.69 4.94 -27.41
N ILE A 302 -4.33 3.75 -27.37
CA ILE A 302 -4.13 2.76 -26.30
C ILE A 302 -2.69 2.24 -26.29
N MET A 303 -2.16 1.90 -27.47
CA MET A 303 -0.79 1.40 -27.61
C MET A 303 0.24 2.47 -27.24
N ALA A 304 0.06 3.72 -27.67
CA ALA A 304 0.94 4.83 -27.32
C ALA A 304 0.91 5.11 -25.81
N LEU A 305 -0.27 5.09 -25.20
CA LEU A 305 -0.42 5.27 -23.77
C LEU A 305 0.26 4.14 -22.99
N ALA A 306 0.01 2.88 -23.36
CA ALA A 306 0.63 1.73 -22.70
C ALA A 306 2.17 1.79 -22.79
N GLN A 307 2.72 2.20 -23.94
CA GLN A 307 4.17 2.37 -24.12
C GLN A 307 4.74 3.47 -23.22
N GLU A 308 4.04 4.60 -23.06
CA GLU A 308 4.44 5.68 -22.13
C GLU A 308 4.56 5.16 -20.68
N TYR A 309 3.68 4.23 -20.30
CA TYR A 309 3.65 3.58 -18.98
C TYR A 309 4.45 2.28 -18.90
N ARG A 310 5.44 2.10 -19.79
CA ARG A 310 6.32 0.92 -19.85
C ARG A 310 5.61 -0.40 -20.10
N GLY A 311 4.40 -0.36 -20.68
CA GLY A 311 3.62 -1.56 -20.98
C GLY A 311 4.23 -2.39 -22.10
N LYS A 312 4.30 -3.69 -21.89
CA LYS A 312 4.74 -4.69 -22.87
C LYS A 312 3.52 -5.41 -23.42
N LEU A 313 3.17 -5.16 -24.68
CA LEU A 313 2.07 -5.88 -25.35
C LEU A 313 2.42 -7.36 -25.49
N LYS A 314 1.52 -8.25 -25.02
CA LYS A 314 1.65 -9.70 -25.11
C LYS A 314 0.81 -10.27 -26.24
N ASN A 315 -0.45 -9.89 -26.27
CA ASN A 315 -1.42 -10.39 -27.24
C ASN A 315 -2.49 -9.32 -27.52
N MET A 316 -3.21 -9.53 -28.61
CA MET A 316 -4.34 -8.72 -29.00
C MET A 316 -5.41 -9.65 -29.61
N ASP A 317 -6.58 -9.67 -28.99
CA ASP A 317 -7.68 -10.53 -29.37
C ASP A 317 -8.90 -9.72 -29.80
N TYR A 318 -9.52 -10.08 -30.91
CA TYR A 318 -10.75 -9.45 -31.38
C TYR A 318 -11.97 -10.16 -30.77
N ILE A 319 -12.80 -9.41 -30.05
CA ILE A 319 -14.08 -9.90 -29.53
C ILE A 319 -15.09 -9.95 -30.68
N ASP A 320 -15.10 -8.90 -31.50
CA ASP A 320 -15.94 -8.74 -32.69
C ASP A 320 -15.26 -7.81 -33.70
N ALA A 321 -15.95 -7.43 -34.77
CA ALA A 321 -15.41 -6.59 -35.84
C ALA A 321 -15.02 -5.15 -35.37
N THR A 322 -15.39 -4.74 -34.17
CA THR A 322 -15.22 -3.36 -33.67
C THR A 322 -14.51 -3.28 -32.33
N ARG A 323 -14.47 -4.38 -31.56
CA ARG A 323 -13.91 -4.40 -30.20
C ARG A 323 -12.73 -5.33 -30.08
N VAL A 324 -11.69 -4.83 -29.43
CA VAL A 324 -10.42 -5.52 -29.23
C VAL A 324 -10.09 -5.60 -27.75
N VAL A 325 -9.44 -6.68 -27.34
CA VAL A 325 -8.80 -6.84 -26.04
C VAL A 325 -7.29 -6.80 -26.26
N TRP A 326 -6.64 -5.87 -25.60
CA TRP A 326 -5.17 -5.80 -25.56
C TRP A 326 -4.68 -6.35 -24.24
N HIS A 327 -3.78 -7.31 -24.26
CA HIS A 327 -3.14 -7.88 -23.10
C HIS A 327 -1.74 -7.31 -22.93
N TYR A 328 -1.54 -6.61 -21.80
CA TYR A 328 -0.27 -5.97 -21.47
C TYR A 328 0.29 -6.50 -20.16
N GLU A 329 1.61 -6.55 -20.06
CA GLU A 329 2.32 -6.51 -18.79
C GLU A 329 2.67 -5.06 -18.48
N LEU A 330 2.17 -4.54 -17.36
CA LEU A 330 2.41 -3.17 -16.91
C LEU A 330 2.90 -3.15 -15.46
N PRO A 331 3.88 -2.30 -15.12
CA PRO A 331 4.25 -2.07 -13.73
C PRO A 331 3.08 -1.48 -12.94
N MET A 332 2.75 -2.08 -11.80
CA MET A 332 1.63 -1.62 -10.98
C MET A 332 1.82 -0.19 -10.49
N GLY A 333 3.06 0.22 -10.19
CA GLY A 333 3.38 1.59 -9.78
C GLY A 333 3.03 2.66 -10.82
N GLU A 334 2.98 2.28 -12.10
CA GLU A 334 2.57 3.16 -13.19
C GLU A 334 1.04 3.20 -13.34
N ILE A 335 0.35 2.09 -13.04
CA ILE A 335 -1.11 1.98 -13.19
C ILE A 335 -1.86 2.79 -12.13
N ILE A 336 -1.38 2.75 -10.89
CA ILE A 336 -2.12 3.24 -9.72
C ILE A 336 -2.30 4.77 -9.67
N ILE A 337 -1.55 5.55 -10.44
CA ILE A 337 -1.58 7.02 -10.32
C ILE A 337 -2.66 7.62 -11.22
N ASP A 338 -2.55 7.45 -12.53
CA ASP A 338 -3.40 8.15 -13.49
C ASP A 338 -3.67 7.37 -14.80
N PHE A 339 -3.15 6.16 -14.94
CA PHE A 339 -3.29 5.38 -16.18
C PHE A 339 -4.76 5.18 -16.60
N TYR A 340 -5.64 4.87 -15.66
CA TYR A 340 -7.06 4.64 -15.95
C TYR A 340 -7.75 5.92 -16.47
N ASP A 341 -7.50 7.04 -15.83
CA ASP A 341 -8.10 8.33 -16.23
C ASP A 341 -7.59 8.77 -17.60
N ARG A 342 -6.29 8.57 -17.85
CA ARG A 342 -5.70 8.85 -19.16
C ARG A 342 -6.21 7.89 -20.24
N LEU A 343 -6.44 6.63 -19.90
CA LEU A 343 -7.05 5.65 -20.80
C LEU A 343 -8.46 6.10 -21.20
N LYS A 344 -9.27 6.49 -20.20
CA LYS A 344 -10.61 7.04 -20.45
C LYS A 344 -10.57 8.28 -21.34
N SER A 345 -9.68 9.21 -21.03
CA SER A 345 -9.51 10.43 -21.81
C SER A 345 -9.05 10.16 -23.24
N ALA A 346 -8.05 9.28 -23.42
CA ALA A 346 -7.52 8.93 -24.74
C ALA A 346 -8.51 8.18 -25.64
N THR A 347 -9.53 7.55 -25.03
CA THR A 347 -10.54 6.74 -25.74
C THR A 347 -11.94 7.33 -25.63
N LYS A 348 -12.08 8.60 -25.25
CA LYS A 348 -13.38 9.28 -25.06
C LYS A 348 -14.33 8.51 -24.13
N GLY A 349 -13.80 7.79 -23.16
CA GLY A 349 -14.55 6.97 -22.20
C GLY A 349 -14.94 5.57 -22.67
N TYR A 350 -14.63 5.19 -23.89
CA TYR A 350 -15.04 3.88 -24.43
C TYR A 350 -14.22 2.69 -23.94
N ALA A 351 -12.92 2.86 -23.68
CA ALA A 351 -12.11 1.75 -23.18
C ALA A 351 -12.31 1.54 -21.68
N THR A 352 -12.17 0.31 -21.28
CA THR A 352 -12.08 -0.11 -19.88
C THR A 352 -10.89 -1.02 -19.69
N MET A 353 -10.46 -1.20 -18.46
CA MET A 353 -9.39 -2.14 -18.15
C MET A 353 -9.71 -2.97 -16.91
N ASN A 354 -9.15 -4.16 -16.89
CA ASN A 354 -9.00 -5.01 -15.72
C ASN A 354 -7.52 -5.33 -15.52
N TYR A 355 -7.08 -5.61 -14.30
CA TYR A 355 -5.71 -6.02 -14.05
C TYR A 355 -5.63 -7.05 -12.94
N GLU A 356 -4.67 -7.96 -13.07
CA GLU A 356 -4.34 -8.95 -12.05
C GLU A 356 -2.84 -8.90 -11.73
N PHE A 357 -2.51 -9.06 -10.47
CA PHE A 357 -1.11 -9.17 -10.06
C PHE A 357 -0.47 -10.44 -10.65
N MET A 358 0.64 -10.29 -11.35
CA MET A 358 1.33 -11.39 -12.02
C MET A 358 2.58 -11.87 -11.27
N GLY A 359 3.25 -10.97 -10.54
CA GLY A 359 4.50 -11.24 -9.86
C GLY A 359 5.41 -10.03 -9.81
N TYR A 360 6.67 -10.25 -9.47
CA TYR A 360 7.70 -9.22 -9.38
C TYR A 360 8.71 -9.37 -10.52
N GLN A 361 9.15 -8.25 -11.10
CA GLN A 361 10.22 -8.22 -12.09
C GLN A 361 11.23 -7.13 -11.72
N ALA A 362 12.51 -7.44 -11.96
CA ALA A 362 13.57 -6.48 -11.80
C ALA A 362 13.56 -5.45 -12.95
N ASP A 363 13.73 -4.18 -12.59
CA ASP A 363 13.91 -3.12 -13.57
C ASP A 363 14.87 -2.05 -13.05
N ASN A 364 15.27 -1.11 -13.91
CA ASN A 364 16.20 -0.03 -13.59
C ASN A 364 15.52 1.07 -12.77
N LEU A 365 15.17 0.73 -11.53
CA LEU A 365 14.50 1.63 -10.60
C LEU A 365 15.51 2.35 -9.70
N VAL A 366 15.19 3.58 -9.35
CA VAL A 366 16.02 4.43 -8.50
C VAL A 366 15.18 5.18 -7.47
N LYS A 367 15.83 5.52 -6.36
CA LYS A 367 15.27 6.37 -5.33
C LYS A 367 15.44 7.83 -5.72
N LEU A 368 14.33 8.54 -5.90
CA LEU A 368 14.30 9.98 -6.15
C LEU A 368 14.00 10.70 -4.84
N ASP A 369 15.00 11.43 -4.33
CA ASP A 369 14.90 12.22 -3.10
C ASP A 369 14.63 13.68 -3.42
N ILE A 370 13.70 14.30 -2.67
CA ILE A 370 13.42 15.75 -2.75
C ILE A 370 13.99 16.43 -1.51
N PHE A 371 14.71 17.53 -1.75
CA PHE A 371 15.31 18.34 -0.70
C PHE A 371 14.72 19.74 -0.72
N ILE A 372 14.29 20.21 0.45
CA ILE A 372 13.81 21.58 0.68
C ILE A 372 14.74 22.22 1.69
N ASN A 373 15.34 23.34 1.33
CA ASN A 373 16.38 24.01 2.13
C ASN A 373 17.57 23.11 2.51
N ASN A 374 17.96 22.19 1.63
CA ASN A 374 18.98 21.14 1.79
C ASN A 374 18.61 20.04 2.81
N GLU A 375 17.41 20.02 3.33
CA GLU A 375 16.90 18.94 4.15
C GLU A 375 16.04 18.00 3.30
N LYS A 376 16.24 16.70 3.48
CA LYS A 376 15.48 15.68 2.78
C LYS A 376 14.06 15.59 3.34
N VAL A 377 13.06 15.61 2.46
CA VAL A 377 11.66 15.45 2.82
C VAL A 377 11.23 14.02 2.50
N GLU A 378 11.18 13.17 3.52
CA GLU A 378 10.89 11.73 3.38
C GLU A 378 9.53 11.46 2.73
N ALA A 379 8.52 12.27 3.06
CA ALA A 379 7.17 12.17 2.49
C ALA A 379 7.12 12.44 0.95
N LEU A 380 8.18 13.04 0.40
CA LEU A 380 8.33 13.33 -1.04
C LEU A 380 9.44 12.49 -1.69
N THR A 381 9.78 11.34 -1.09
CA THR A 381 10.74 10.39 -1.67
C THR A 381 9.98 9.34 -2.49
N TRP A 382 10.38 9.14 -3.75
CA TRP A 382 9.73 8.20 -4.67
C TRP A 382 10.68 7.13 -5.17
N VAL A 383 10.13 6.00 -5.56
CA VAL A 383 10.81 4.97 -6.35
C VAL A 383 10.32 5.12 -7.79
N VAL A 384 11.22 5.41 -8.71
CA VAL A 384 10.89 5.74 -10.11
C VAL A 384 11.84 5.05 -11.07
N HIS A 385 11.42 4.84 -12.30
CA HIS A 385 12.32 4.34 -13.34
C HIS A 385 13.40 5.39 -13.65
N TYR A 386 14.65 4.94 -13.84
CA TYR A 386 15.82 5.81 -14.05
C TYR A 386 15.60 6.82 -15.18
N ASP A 387 15.06 6.39 -16.31
CA ASP A 387 14.84 7.25 -17.48
C ASP A 387 13.82 8.37 -17.22
N LYS A 388 12.85 8.14 -16.33
CA LYS A 388 11.84 9.12 -15.94
C LYS A 388 12.31 10.03 -14.79
N ALA A 389 13.33 9.63 -14.04
CA ALA A 389 13.74 10.30 -12.80
C ALA A 389 14.07 11.79 -12.97
N TYR A 390 14.75 12.16 -14.07
CA TYR A 390 15.08 13.56 -14.35
C TYR A 390 13.84 14.42 -14.56
N TYR A 391 12.93 13.96 -15.39
CA TYR A 391 11.69 14.70 -15.71
C TYR A 391 10.80 14.83 -14.49
N LEU A 392 10.58 13.76 -13.78
CA LEU A 392 9.78 13.75 -12.54
C LEU A 392 10.40 14.63 -11.44
N GLY A 393 11.73 14.56 -11.28
CA GLY A 393 12.44 15.40 -10.33
C GLY A 393 12.37 16.90 -10.68
N ARG A 394 12.46 17.25 -11.95
CA ARG A 394 12.32 18.62 -12.43
C ARG A 394 10.90 19.14 -12.19
N ASP A 395 9.89 18.40 -12.62
CA ASP A 395 8.49 18.78 -12.46
C ASP A 395 8.13 18.95 -10.97
N ALA A 396 8.63 18.05 -10.11
CA ALA A 396 8.44 18.13 -8.67
C ALA A 396 9.01 19.43 -8.07
N VAL A 397 10.25 19.82 -8.41
CA VAL A 397 10.82 21.06 -7.87
C VAL A 397 10.19 22.32 -8.47
N GLU A 398 9.76 22.29 -9.73
CA GLU A 398 8.99 23.36 -10.37
C GLU A 398 7.62 23.53 -9.69
N LYS A 399 6.89 22.45 -9.44
CA LYS A 399 5.60 22.44 -8.74
C LYS A 399 5.73 22.93 -7.30
N LEU A 400 6.72 22.42 -6.56
CA LEU A 400 7.02 22.89 -5.19
C LEU A 400 7.34 24.38 -5.12
N LYS A 401 8.02 24.94 -6.11
CA LYS A 401 8.33 26.36 -6.19
C LYS A 401 7.06 27.23 -6.27
N THR A 402 5.99 26.73 -6.84
CA THR A 402 4.70 27.44 -6.92
C THR A 402 3.88 27.28 -5.65
N LEU A 403 4.00 26.13 -4.98
CA LEU A 403 3.19 25.77 -3.82
C LEU A 403 3.74 26.34 -2.51
N ILE A 404 5.07 26.40 -2.36
CA ILE A 404 5.70 26.88 -1.12
C ILE A 404 5.78 28.43 -1.14
N PRO A 405 5.25 29.10 -0.12
CA PRO A 405 5.27 30.56 -0.04
C PRO A 405 6.71 31.09 0.11
N LYS A 406 6.93 32.32 -0.35
CA LYS A 406 8.24 32.99 -0.18
C LYS A 406 8.50 33.29 1.27
N HIS A 407 9.72 33.00 1.73
CA HIS A 407 10.24 33.30 3.06
C HIS A 407 11.20 34.49 3.08
N LEU A 408 11.64 34.88 4.27
CA LEU A 408 12.64 35.96 4.44
C LEU A 408 14.02 35.60 3.92
N PHE A 409 14.27 34.33 3.60
CA PHE A 409 15.50 33.81 3.00
C PHE A 409 15.19 32.98 1.75
N ALA A 410 16.18 32.75 0.91
CA ALA A 410 16.01 31.94 -0.29
C ALA A 410 16.01 30.45 0.08
N ILE A 411 15.03 29.71 -0.45
CA ILE A 411 14.88 28.29 -0.23
C ILE A 411 15.31 27.55 -1.50
N PRO A 412 16.41 26.79 -1.47
CA PRO A 412 16.76 25.88 -2.55
C PRO A 412 15.82 24.67 -2.52
N LEU A 413 15.28 24.30 -3.66
CA LEU A 413 14.53 23.08 -3.92
C LEU A 413 15.39 22.21 -4.83
N GLN A 414 15.57 20.94 -4.48
CA GLN A 414 16.45 20.05 -5.23
C GLN A 414 15.83 18.67 -5.33
N ALA A 415 16.04 18.02 -6.47
CA ALA A 415 15.78 16.61 -6.66
C ALA A 415 17.10 15.88 -6.89
N GLY A 416 17.28 14.72 -6.26
CA GLY A 416 18.53 13.99 -6.32
C GLY A 416 18.36 12.48 -6.39
N LEU A 417 19.34 11.83 -6.98
CA LEU A 417 19.53 10.38 -6.99
C LEU A 417 20.76 10.05 -6.14
N GLY A 418 20.50 9.57 -4.91
CA GLY A 418 21.57 9.44 -3.93
C GLY A 418 22.27 10.79 -3.68
N ASN A 419 23.58 10.85 -3.93
CA ASN A 419 24.38 12.06 -3.75
C ASN A 419 24.36 13.03 -4.96
N LYS A 420 23.77 12.64 -6.08
CA LYS A 420 23.76 13.43 -7.31
C LYS A 420 22.48 14.24 -7.41
N ILE A 421 22.59 15.58 -7.39
CA ILE A 421 21.47 16.47 -7.67
C ILE A 421 21.22 16.49 -9.19
N ILE A 422 19.98 16.17 -9.60
CA ILE A 422 19.56 16.09 -11.00
C ILE A 422 18.73 17.29 -11.44
N ALA A 423 17.98 17.92 -10.51
CA ALA A 423 17.21 19.12 -10.79
C ALA A 423 17.28 20.08 -9.60
N ARG A 424 17.20 21.38 -9.88
CA ARG A 424 17.26 22.42 -8.87
C ARG A 424 16.45 23.64 -9.25
N GLU A 425 15.66 24.12 -8.29
CA GLU A 425 14.97 25.39 -8.34
C GLU A 425 15.22 26.19 -7.07
N ASN A 426 14.93 27.49 -7.09
CA ASN A 426 15.08 28.35 -5.92
C ASN A 426 13.83 29.23 -5.74
N ILE A 427 13.31 29.25 -4.52
CA ILE A 427 12.31 30.25 -4.11
C ILE A 427 13.07 31.48 -3.65
N SER A 428 12.85 32.62 -4.31
CA SER A 428 13.51 33.87 -3.96
C SER A 428 13.02 34.42 -2.62
N ALA A 429 13.94 34.94 -1.80
CA ALA A 429 13.58 35.59 -0.54
C ALA A 429 12.70 36.83 -0.76
N ILE A 430 11.77 37.09 0.17
CA ILE A 430 11.06 38.34 0.25
C ILE A 430 12.10 39.47 0.36
N LYS A 431 12.06 40.43 -0.56
CA LYS A 431 12.94 41.60 -0.56
C LYS A 431 12.22 42.78 0.09
N LYS A 432 12.71 43.22 1.23
CA LYS A 432 12.34 44.51 1.76
C LYS A 432 13.26 45.57 1.11
N ASP A 433 12.69 46.61 0.52
CA ASP A 433 13.46 47.70 -0.03
C ASP A 433 14.07 48.51 1.14
N VAL A 434 15.31 48.15 1.48
CA VAL A 434 16.08 48.84 2.53
C VAL A 434 16.69 50.16 2.03
N LEU A 435 16.59 50.43 0.72
CA LEU A 435 17.12 51.66 0.09
C LEU A 435 16.05 52.70 -0.11
N ALA A 436 14.75 52.40 0.07
CA ALA A 436 13.63 53.34 -0.14
C ALA A 436 13.79 54.69 0.62
N LYS A 437 14.47 54.68 1.77
CA LYS A 437 14.70 55.88 2.60
C LYS A 437 16.10 56.49 2.36
N CYS A 438 16.86 55.99 1.38
CA CYS A 438 18.19 56.51 1.06
C CYS A 438 18.07 57.54 -0.07
N TYR A 439 17.80 58.81 0.28
CA TYR A 439 17.82 59.93 -0.65
C TYR A 439 19.28 60.37 -0.89
N GLY A 440 19.68 60.50 -2.18
CA GLY A 440 20.99 61.01 -2.57
C GLY A 440 22.04 59.94 -2.87
N GLY A 441 23.18 60.37 -3.40
CA GLY A 441 24.25 59.59 -4.01
C GLY A 441 25.18 58.81 -3.05
N ASP A 442 24.85 58.62 -1.78
CA ASP A 442 25.71 57.92 -0.81
C ASP A 442 25.77 56.39 -1.11
N VAL A 443 26.70 56.05 -2.00
CA VAL A 443 26.97 54.68 -2.42
C VAL A 443 27.46 53.80 -1.25
N SER A 444 28.23 54.39 -0.30
CA SER A 444 28.78 53.69 0.84
C SER A 444 27.68 53.23 1.79
N ARG A 445 26.73 54.10 2.11
CA ARG A 445 25.59 53.79 2.96
C ARG A 445 24.65 52.73 2.33
N LYS A 446 24.39 52.85 1.02
CA LYS A 446 23.62 51.85 0.25
C LYS A 446 24.29 50.49 0.32
N ARG A 447 25.60 50.43 0.12
CA ARG A 447 26.38 49.19 0.21
C ARG A 447 26.34 48.56 1.60
N LYS A 448 26.51 49.33 2.68
CA LYS A 448 26.42 48.85 4.07
C LYS A 448 25.04 48.31 4.40
N LEU A 449 23.95 48.95 3.95
CA LEU A 449 22.58 48.47 4.18
C LEU A 449 22.30 47.17 3.45
N LEU A 450 22.72 47.03 2.20
CA LEU A 450 22.61 45.79 1.43
C LEU A 450 23.43 44.66 2.05
N GLN A 451 24.62 44.95 2.57
CA GLN A 451 25.47 43.98 3.24
C GLN A 451 24.84 43.49 4.54
N LYS A 452 24.31 44.40 5.39
CA LYS A 452 23.58 44.05 6.60
C LYS A 452 22.32 43.18 6.28
N GLN A 453 21.60 43.49 5.22
CA GLN A 453 20.46 42.68 4.76
C GLN A 453 20.91 41.28 4.34
N LYS A 454 22.05 41.17 3.60
CA LYS A 454 22.61 39.88 3.20
C LYS A 454 23.05 39.03 4.40
N GLU A 455 23.70 39.64 5.37
CA GLU A 455 24.13 38.97 6.61
C GLU A 455 22.93 38.54 7.47
N GLY A 456 21.91 39.40 7.61
CA GLY A 456 20.68 39.09 8.28
C GLY A 456 19.96 37.88 7.65
N LYS A 457 19.83 37.85 6.31
CA LYS A 457 19.27 36.71 5.58
C LYS A 457 20.09 35.44 5.75
N LYS A 458 21.43 35.52 5.80
CA LYS A 458 22.31 34.37 6.07
C LYS A 458 22.07 33.78 7.47
N ARG A 459 21.91 34.65 8.49
CA ARG A 459 21.59 34.22 9.85
C ARG A 459 20.20 33.57 9.92
N MET A 460 19.19 34.20 9.31
CA MET A 460 17.84 33.65 9.26
C MET A 460 17.79 32.29 8.57
N LYS A 461 18.56 32.08 7.51
CA LYS A 461 18.67 30.79 6.83
C LYS A 461 19.28 29.69 7.72
N ALA A 462 20.20 30.06 8.62
CA ALA A 462 20.86 29.10 9.52
C ALA A 462 19.97 28.67 10.71
N ILE A 463 18.93 29.45 11.02
CA ILE A 463 18.06 29.22 12.20
C ILE A 463 16.63 28.84 11.78
N GLY A 464 16.20 29.24 10.57
CA GLY A 464 14.82 29.12 10.13
C GLY A 464 14.50 27.74 9.54
N ASN A 465 13.54 27.05 10.13
CA ASN A 465 12.87 25.92 9.51
C ASN A 465 11.93 26.43 8.41
N VAL A 466 11.79 25.66 7.35
CA VAL A 466 10.81 25.92 6.30
C VAL A 466 9.54 25.13 6.64
N GLU A 467 8.48 25.85 7.05
CA GLU A 467 7.17 25.24 7.17
C GLU A 467 6.64 24.95 5.78
N ILE A 468 6.38 23.69 5.51
CA ILE A 468 5.75 23.23 4.27
C ILE A 468 4.25 23.18 4.55
N PRO A 469 3.42 23.99 3.86
CA PRO A 469 1.97 23.90 4.04
C PRO A 469 1.48 22.47 3.76
N THR A 470 0.57 21.97 4.59
CA THR A 470 -0.02 20.63 4.44
C THR A 470 -0.67 20.43 3.08
N ASP A 471 -1.32 21.48 2.56
CA ASP A 471 -1.87 21.54 1.19
C ASP A 471 -0.83 21.24 0.10
N THR A 472 0.46 21.50 0.35
CA THR A 472 1.52 21.22 -0.60
C THR A 472 1.63 19.73 -0.89
N PHE A 473 1.51 18.89 0.14
CA PHE A 473 1.56 17.44 -0.02
C PHE A 473 0.37 16.93 -0.82
N VAL A 474 -0.84 17.43 -0.52
CA VAL A 474 -2.07 17.08 -1.26
C VAL A 474 -1.94 17.48 -2.75
N LYS A 475 -1.51 18.70 -3.02
CA LYS A 475 -1.35 19.23 -4.39
C LYS A 475 -0.19 18.56 -5.15
N MET A 476 0.81 18.00 -4.46
CA MET A 476 1.86 17.23 -5.11
C MET A 476 1.38 15.87 -5.61
N ILE A 477 0.32 15.31 -5.00
CA ILE A 477 -0.28 14.03 -5.38
C ILE A 477 -1.17 14.18 -6.60
N THR A 478 -1.96 15.27 -6.65
CA THR A 478 -2.81 15.57 -7.81
C THR A 478 -1.93 16.04 -8.97
N ARG A 479 -1.88 15.26 -10.03
CA ARG A 479 -1.36 15.70 -11.33
C ARG A 479 -2.48 16.48 -12.02
N ASP A 480 -2.26 17.79 -12.19
CA ASP A 480 -3.10 18.64 -13.05
C ASP A 480 -2.87 18.27 -14.51
#